data_20bad08af3876ba64f6a8ee041839ab6
#
_entry.id   20bad08af3876ba64f6a8ee041839ab6
#
_cell.length_a   1.000
_cell.length_b   1.000
_cell.length_c   1.000
_cell.angle_alpha   90.00
_cell.angle_beta   90.00
_cell.angle_gamma   90.00
#
_symmetry.space_group_name_H-M   'P 1'
#
loop_
_entity.id
_entity.type
_entity.pdbx_description
1 polymer ?
#
loop_
_entity_poly.entity_id
_entity_poly.type
_entity_poly.pdbx_seq_one_letter_code
_entity_poly.pdbx_strand_id
1 'polypeptide(L)'
;WCRLHDIWYLKIDLEIPDVCISEAQAVYDEGFFVPHRYGDGDGWESASLHGFVPETAENTDMGWHYTKNPSGHGLTEETVKWGWTEVQEVAPETKRWLEEFPHNKYRRCRFMLLRPGGEITAHHDQHGKRHIQHASPGRPYGGTIAAAINLAFYQPDNCYLRRADTKEELPFQNCTGFWFDNGVIHEAHNASDENRFHFIIHGGSNRERKDLMKRSLAKQFGNDVLKEID
;
A
#
# COMPACT_ATOMS: atom_id res chain seq x y z
N TRP A 1 14.73 -12.09 -3.84
CA TRP A 1 14.96 -12.44 -5.26
C TRP A 1 14.81 -11.18 -6.12
N CYS A 2 13.68 -10.50 -6.16
CA CYS A 2 13.48 -9.33 -7.02
C CYS A 2 14.61 -8.29 -6.93
N ARG A 3 15.03 -7.92 -5.72
CA ARG A 3 16.16 -6.98 -5.51
C ARG A 3 17.51 -7.50 -5.98
N LEU A 4 17.75 -8.81 -5.89
CA LEU A 4 19.00 -9.43 -6.36
C LEU A 4 19.09 -9.45 -7.88
N HIS A 5 17.95 -9.39 -8.57
CA HIS A 5 17.86 -9.44 -10.03
C HIS A 5 17.44 -8.07 -10.64
N ASP A 6 17.54 -6.97 -9.86
CA ASP A 6 17.17 -5.60 -10.26
C ASP A 6 15.72 -5.48 -10.78
N ILE A 7 14.84 -6.30 -10.25
CA ILE A 7 13.42 -6.27 -10.56
C ILE A 7 12.71 -5.38 -9.55
N TRP A 8 12.28 -4.22 -9.98
CA TRP A 8 11.71 -3.24 -9.08
C TRP A 8 10.21 -3.42 -8.81
N TYR A 9 9.50 -4.23 -9.61
CA TYR A 9 8.12 -4.59 -9.32
C TYR A 9 7.79 -6.04 -9.68
N LEU A 10 6.74 -6.56 -9.04
CA LEU A 10 6.14 -7.85 -9.30
C LEU A 10 4.61 -7.68 -9.38
N LYS A 11 4.01 -8.08 -10.49
CA LYS A 11 2.55 -8.17 -10.60
C LYS A 11 2.07 -9.34 -9.74
N ILE A 12 1.12 -9.08 -8.86
CA ILE A 12 0.61 -10.08 -7.93
C ILE A 12 -0.51 -10.89 -8.59
N ASP A 13 -0.41 -12.20 -8.49
CA ASP A 13 -1.39 -13.16 -9.03
C ASP A 13 -2.59 -13.26 -8.08
N LEU A 14 -3.47 -12.27 -8.14
CA LEU A 14 -4.69 -12.20 -7.33
C LEU A 14 -5.84 -11.63 -8.15
N GLU A 15 -7.04 -11.95 -7.75
CA GLU A 15 -8.28 -11.38 -8.28
C GLU A 15 -8.79 -10.31 -7.31
N ILE A 16 -9.08 -9.13 -7.85
CA ILE A 16 -9.68 -8.03 -7.12
C ILE A 16 -11.10 -7.86 -7.63
N PRO A 17 -12.13 -7.95 -6.78
CA PRO A 17 -13.51 -7.79 -7.21
C PRO A 17 -13.79 -6.39 -7.76
N ASP A 18 -14.53 -6.29 -8.86
CA ASP A 18 -14.90 -5.00 -9.47
C ASP A 18 -15.70 -4.10 -8.52
N VAL A 19 -16.42 -4.67 -7.57
CA VAL A 19 -17.15 -3.91 -6.56
C VAL A 19 -16.24 -3.00 -5.73
N CYS A 20 -14.94 -3.34 -5.60
CA CYS A 20 -13.98 -2.48 -4.91
C CYS A 20 -13.84 -1.09 -5.57
N ILE A 21 -14.11 -0.99 -6.88
CA ILE A 21 -14.10 0.30 -7.61
C ILE A 21 -15.26 1.17 -7.12
N SER A 22 -16.48 0.63 -7.12
CA SER A 22 -17.67 1.37 -6.68
C SER A 22 -17.62 1.71 -5.19
N GLU A 23 -17.07 0.83 -4.37
CA GLU A 23 -16.88 1.13 -2.94
C GLU A 23 -15.80 2.21 -2.72
N ALA A 24 -14.72 2.23 -3.48
CA ALA A 24 -13.75 3.32 -3.42
C ALA A 24 -14.39 4.68 -3.79
N GLN A 25 -15.27 4.70 -4.78
CA GLN A 25 -16.05 5.88 -5.12
C GLN A 25 -17.01 6.26 -3.97
N ALA A 26 -17.71 5.30 -3.37
CA ALA A 26 -18.59 5.57 -2.23
C ALA A 26 -17.83 6.14 -1.02
N VAL A 27 -16.63 5.63 -0.72
CA VAL A 27 -15.74 6.17 0.33
C VAL A 27 -15.38 7.64 0.04
N TYR A 28 -15.21 7.98 -1.24
CA TYR A 28 -14.96 9.35 -1.68
C TYR A 28 -16.21 10.24 -1.51
N ASP A 29 -17.35 9.77 -1.95
CA ASP A 29 -18.63 10.52 -1.92
C ASP A 29 -19.08 10.83 -0.47
N GLU A 30 -18.79 9.91 0.46
CA GLU A 30 -19.04 10.10 1.91
C GLU A 30 -17.98 10.97 2.61
N GLY A 31 -16.95 11.43 1.89
CA GLY A 31 -15.99 12.40 2.40
C GLY A 31 -14.95 11.84 3.39
N PHE A 32 -14.66 10.53 3.34
CA PHE A 32 -13.67 9.91 4.24
C PHE A 32 -12.22 10.20 3.87
N PHE A 33 -11.95 10.70 2.66
CA PHE A 33 -10.59 11.00 2.26
C PHE A 33 -10.08 12.30 2.89
N VAL A 34 -8.87 12.24 3.41
CA VAL A 34 -8.15 13.41 3.92
C VAL A 34 -6.74 13.45 3.34
N PRO A 35 -6.07 14.61 3.28
CA PRO A 35 -4.70 14.73 2.79
C PRO A 35 -3.79 13.68 3.41
N HIS A 36 -3.07 12.94 2.57
CA HIS A 36 -2.23 11.82 3.03
C HIS A 36 -0.95 12.29 3.69
N ARG A 37 -0.27 13.25 3.08
CA ARG A 37 0.94 13.90 3.63
C ARG A 37 0.98 15.36 3.21
N TYR A 38 1.39 16.21 4.13
CA TYR A 38 1.65 17.60 3.81
C TYR A 38 3.05 17.73 3.20
N GLY A 39 3.15 18.30 1.99
CA GLY A 39 4.40 18.63 1.32
C GLY A 39 5.02 17.55 0.42
N ASP A 40 4.41 16.37 0.32
CA ASP A 40 4.90 15.28 -0.55
C ASP A 40 4.18 15.23 -1.92
N GLY A 41 3.42 16.26 -2.27
CA GLY A 41 2.64 16.37 -3.50
C GLY A 41 1.30 17.03 -3.26
N ASP A 42 0.53 17.20 -4.31
CA ASP A 42 -0.80 17.80 -4.29
C ASP A 42 -1.87 16.78 -4.71
N GLY A 43 -3.07 16.90 -4.13
CA GLY A 43 -4.20 16.01 -4.47
C GLY A 43 -4.03 14.56 -4.03
N TRP A 44 -3.09 14.25 -3.14
CA TRP A 44 -2.87 12.92 -2.59
C TRP A 44 -3.56 12.77 -1.25
N GLU A 45 -4.56 11.88 -1.20
CA GLU A 45 -5.41 11.67 -0.03
C GLU A 45 -5.50 10.19 0.33
N SER A 46 -5.97 9.91 1.54
CA SER A 46 -6.19 8.53 2.00
C SER A 46 -7.35 8.39 2.96
N ALA A 47 -7.96 7.19 2.98
CA ALA A 47 -8.96 6.78 3.96
C ALA A 47 -8.63 5.36 4.42
N SER A 48 -8.46 5.16 5.72
CA SER A 48 -8.11 3.86 6.28
C SER A 48 -9.35 2.98 6.44
N LEU A 49 -9.37 1.82 5.79
CA LEU A 49 -10.37 0.78 6.04
C LEU A 49 -10.02 -0.03 7.30
N HIS A 50 -8.73 -0.33 7.48
CA HIS A 50 -8.18 -0.92 8.70
C HIS A 50 -6.97 -0.11 9.12
N GLY A 51 -6.97 0.37 10.34
CA GLY A 51 -5.95 1.28 10.84
C GLY A 51 -6.01 1.44 12.34
N PHE A 52 -5.72 2.63 12.80
CA PHE A 52 -5.87 2.97 14.21
C PHE A 52 -7.33 2.94 14.62
N VAL A 53 -7.63 2.26 15.68
CA VAL A 53 -8.90 2.32 16.39
C VAL A 53 -8.57 2.47 17.87
N PRO A 54 -9.40 3.11 18.62
CA PRO A 54 -10.72 3.67 18.32
C PRO A 54 -10.83 5.18 18.46
N GLU A 55 -9.80 5.85 18.89
CA GLU A 55 -10.03 7.11 19.57
C GLU A 55 -9.60 8.32 18.77
N THR A 56 -9.14 8.12 17.55
CA THR A 56 -8.91 9.23 16.65
C THR A 56 -10.01 9.23 15.61
N ALA A 57 -10.79 10.28 15.55
CA ALA A 57 -11.75 10.51 14.48
C ALA A 57 -11.08 10.61 13.08
N GLU A 58 -9.78 10.48 13.01
CA GLU A 58 -9.01 10.53 11.79
C GLU A 58 -8.76 9.11 11.29
N ASN A 59 -9.55 8.68 10.33
CA ASN A 59 -9.43 7.40 9.62
C ASN A 59 -8.17 7.29 8.77
N THR A 60 -7.13 8.05 9.08
CA THR A 60 -5.98 8.19 8.22
C THR A 60 -4.71 7.82 8.91
N ASP A 61 -3.72 7.56 8.08
CA ASP A 61 -2.35 7.37 8.49
C ASP A 61 -1.71 8.60 9.15
N MET A 62 -2.36 9.75 9.04
CA MET A 62 -1.90 11.00 9.63
C MET A 62 -1.78 10.88 11.16
N GLY A 63 -2.72 10.23 11.81
CA GLY A 63 -2.63 9.92 13.24
C GLY A 63 -1.35 9.17 13.60
N TRP A 64 -0.91 8.20 12.78
CA TRP A 64 0.33 7.47 13.00
C TRP A 64 1.59 8.31 12.83
N HIS A 65 1.67 9.16 11.82
CA HIS A 65 2.82 10.05 11.65
C HIS A 65 2.93 11.05 12.78
N TYR A 66 1.82 11.56 13.27
CA TYR A 66 1.80 12.45 14.45
C TYR A 66 2.14 11.71 15.75
N THR A 67 1.77 10.45 15.88
CA THR A 67 2.08 9.66 17.09
C THR A 67 3.54 9.26 17.19
N LYS A 68 4.27 9.20 16.07
CA LYS A 68 5.74 9.05 16.10
C LYS A 68 6.47 10.35 16.41
N ASN A 69 5.78 11.46 16.36
CA ASN A 69 6.31 12.75 16.79
C ASN A 69 6.18 12.86 18.33
N PRO A 70 7.20 13.34 19.08
CA PRO A 70 7.12 13.56 20.52
C PRO A 70 5.97 14.46 20.97
N SER A 71 5.42 15.28 20.09
CA SER A 71 4.19 16.06 20.29
C SER A 71 2.90 15.27 20.00
N GLY A 72 3.00 14.08 19.45
CA GLY A 72 1.85 13.20 19.18
C GLY A 72 1.35 12.51 20.45
N HIS A 73 0.24 11.84 20.35
CA HIS A 73 -0.52 11.26 21.48
C HIS A 73 0.20 10.14 22.27
N GLY A 74 1.52 10.01 22.17
CA GLY A 74 2.32 9.06 22.96
C GLY A 74 2.10 7.60 22.59
N LEU A 75 1.42 7.30 21.49
CA LEU A 75 1.17 5.95 21.03
C LEU A 75 2.43 5.34 20.39
N THR A 76 2.74 4.12 20.75
CA THR A 76 3.80 3.30 20.15
C THR A 76 3.20 2.16 19.34
N GLU A 77 4.01 1.46 18.53
CA GLU A 77 3.54 0.24 17.87
C GLU A 77 2.97 -0.82 18.82
N GLU A 78 3.40 -0.81 20.06
CA GLU A 78 2.98 -1.74 21.09
C GLU A 78 1.67 -1.32 21.76
N THR A 79 1.41 -0.03 21.84
CA THR A 79 0.22 0.53 22.50
C THR A 79 -0.94 0.81 21.56
N VAL A 80 -0.67 0.82 20.25
CA VAL A 80 -1.69 1.04 19.23
C VAL A 80 -2.61 -0.17 19.09
N LYS A 81 -3.88 0.07 19.13
CA LYS A 81 -4.90 -0.91 18.76
C LYS A 81 -5.20 -0.79 17.27
N TRP A 82 -5.09 -1.90 16.56
CA TRP A 82 -5.43 -1.99 15.15
C TRP A 82 -6.81 -2.59 14.97
N GLY A 83 -7.59 -2.07 14.03
CA GLY A 83 -8.90 -2.61 13.75
C GLY A 83 -9.58 -1.94 12.56
N TRP A 84 -10.80 -2.41 12.27
CA TRP A 84 -11.63 -1.84 11.24
C TRP A 84 -12.14 -0.46 11.66
N THR A 85 -12.16 0.47 10.72
CA THR A 85 -12.66 1.82 10.92
C THR A 85 -14.13 1.91 10.47
N GLU A 86 -14.73 3.05 10.64
CA GLU A 86 -16.11 3.33 10.15
C GLU A 86 -16.23 3.22 8.62
N VAL A 87 -15.14 3.33 7.88
CA VAL A 87 -15.11 3.12 6.42
C VAL A 87 -15.62 1.72 6.03
N GLN A 88 -15.56 0.73 6.93
CA GLN A 88 -16.12 -0.60 6.69
C GLN A 88 -17.62 -0.61 6.37
N GLU A 89 -18.36 0.37 6.86
CA GLU A 89 -19.81 0.47 6.62
C GLU A 89 -20.12 0.88 5.18
N VAL A 90 -19.18 1.56 4.54
CA VAL A 90 -19.29 2.03 3.15
C VAL A 90 -18.58 1.10 2.17
N ALA A 91 -17.60 0.33 2.66
CA ALA A 91 -16.82 -0.61 1.84
C ALA A 91 -16.86 -2.04 2.41
N PRO A 92 -18.05 -2.67 2.57
CA PRO A 92 -18.19 -3.98 3.19
C PRO A 92 -17.62 -5.12 2.35
N GLU A 93 -17.68 -5.02 1.02
CA GLU A 93 -17.17 -6.06 0.14
C GLU A 93 -15.64 -6.01 0.05
N THR A 94 -15.06 -4.82 -0.01
CA THR A 94 -13.60 -4.62 0.08
C THR A 94 -13.08 -5.16 1.42
N LYS A 95 -13.80 -4.90 2.52
CA LYS A 95 -13.48 -5.48 3.82
C LYS A 95 -13.51 -6.99 3.79
N ARG A 96 -14.59 -7.60 3.27
CA ARG A 96 -14.73 -9.06 3.18
C ARG A 96 -13.61 -9.69 2.36
N TRP A 97 -13.33 -9.11 1.20
CA TRP A 97 -12.22 -9.55 0.35
C TRP A 97 -10.88 -9.43 1.07
N LEU A 98 -10.66 -8.34 1.81
CA LEU A 98 -9.44 -8.14 2.58
C LEU A 98 -9.31 -9.15 3.74
N GLU A 99 -10.41 -9.56 4.37
CA GLU A 99 -10.40 -10.59 5.42
C GLU A 99 -9.92 -11.96 4.89
N GLU A 100 -10.12 -12.24 3.61
CA GLU A 100 -9.62 -13.44 2.93
C GLU A 100 -8.19 -13.27 2.39
N PHE A 101 -7.68 -12.04 2.35
CA PHE A 101 -6.33 -11.75 1.86
C PHE A 101 -5.27 -12.36 2.79
N PRO A 102 -4.22 -13.01 2.24
CA PRO A 102 -3.27 -13.80 3.01
C PRO A 102 -2.31 -12.96 3.87
N HIS A 103 -2.83 -12.40 4.95
CA HIS A 103 -2.08 -11.73 6.01
C HIS A 103 -2.40 -12.35 7.38
N ASN A 104 -1.42 -12.45 8.24
CA ASN A 104 -1.65 -12.90 9.61
C ASN A 104 -1.97 -11.75 10.58
N LYS A 105 -1.63 -10.53 10.22
CA LYS A 105 -1.90 -9.32 11.01
C LYS A 105 -2.04 -8.16 10.06
N TYR A 106 -3.26 -7.65 9.94
CA TYR A 106 -3.50 -6.39 9.26
C TYR A 106 -2.97 -5.26 10.13
N ARG A 107 -2.37 -4.28 9.48
CA ARG A 107 -1.99 -3.02 10.12
C ARG A 107 -2.71 -1.89 9.44
N ARG A 108 -2.14 -1.31 8.40
CA ARG A 108 -2.74 -0.24 7.62
C ARG A 108 -3.19 -0.78 6.28
N CYS A 109 -4.50 -0.80 6.08
CA CYS A 109 -5.09 -1.12 4.80
C CYS A 109 -5.99 0.04 4.44
N ARG A 110 -5.68 0.76 3.36
CA ARG A 110 -6.28 2.05 3.10
C ARG A 110 -6.50 2.32 1.63
N PHE A 111 -7.60 2.99 1.37
CA PHE A 111 -7.85 3.63 0.10
C PHE A 111 -6.90 4.82 -0.08
N MET A 112 -6.41 4.99 -1.29
CA MET A 112 -5.55 6.08 -1.71
C MET A 112 -6.20 6.75 -2.90
N LEU A 113 -6.36 8.05 -2.83
CA LEU A 113 -6.89 8.90 -3.88
C LEU A 113 -5.78 9.78 -4.43
N LEU A 114 -5.67 9.84 -5.75
CA LEU A 114 -4.92 10.87 -6.45
C LEU A 114 -5.88 11.63 -7.37
N ARG A 115 -6.15 12.89 -7.04
CA ARG A 115 -7.10 13.75 -7.76
C ARG A 115 -6.61 14.08 -9.17
N PRO A 116 -7.49 14.54 -10.08
CA PRO A 116 -7.08 15.15 -11.34
C PRO A 116 -6.00 16.22 -11.15
N GLY A 117 -4.93 16.15 -11.92
CA GLY A 117 -3.76 17.01 -11.78
C GLY A 117 -2.89 16.74 -10.55
N GLY A 118 -3.29 15.80 -9.70
CA GLY A 118 -2.55 15.46 -8.48
C GLY A 118 -1.21 14.79 -8.76
N GLU A 119 -0.26 15.01 -7.86
CA GLU A 119 1.09 14.43 -7.98
C GLU A 119 1.60 13.91 -6.63
N ILE A 120 2.45 12.91 -6.71
CA ILE A 120 3.31 12.45 -5.64
C ILE A 120 4.73 12.71 -6.10
N THR A 121 5.40 13.66 -5.46
CA THR A 121 6.75 14.06 -5.83
C THR A 121 7.74 12.90 -5.71
N ALA A 122 8.82 12.95 -6.49
CA ALA A 122 9.83 11.90 -6.49
C ALA A 122 10.42 11.70 -5.09
N HIS A 123 10.24 10.50 -4.55
CA HIS A 123 10.72 10.14 -3.21
C HIS A 123 11.05 8.64 -3.13
N HIS A 124 11.65 8.24 -2.04
CA HIS A 124 11.76 6.84 -1.63
C HIS A 124 11.19 6.69 -0.22
N ASP A 125 10.55 5.58 0.06
CA ASP A 125 10.09 5.30 1.40
C ASP A 125 11.27 5.02 2.32
N GLN A 126 11.54 5.95 3.25
CA GLN A 126 12.70 5.89 4.16
C GLN A 126 12.67 4.71 5.14
N HIS A 127 11.59 3.94 5.16
CA HIS A 127 11.45 2.85 6.11
C HIS A 127 12.54 1.77 5.99
N GLY A 128 13.16 1.60 4.80
CA GLY A 128 14.27 0.67 4.62
C GLY A 128 15.53 1.02 5.40
N LYS A 129 15.90 2.30 5.49
CA LYS A 129 17.16 2.71 6.13
C LYS A 129 17.07 2.86 7.64
N ARG A 130 15.96 3.34 8.18
CA ARG A 130 15.79 3.47 9.64
C ARG A 130 15.58 2.12 10.32
N HIS A 131 14.92 1.17 9.66
CA HIS A 131 14.80 -0.19 10.20
C HIS A 131 16.11 -0.99 10.15
N ILE A 132 17.01 -0.68 9.21
CA ILE A 132 18.36 -1.28 9.19
C ILE A 132 19.21 -0.77 10.37
N GLN A 133 19.06 0.49 10.76
CA GLN A 133 19.83 1.07 11.86
C GLN A 133 19.35 0.63 13.26
N HIS A 134 18.11 0.19 13.37
CA HIS A 134 17.52 -0.31 14.63
C HIS A 134 17.24 -1.81 14.62
N ALA A 135 17.63 -2.52 13.56
CA ALA A 135 17.64 -3.99 13.60
C ALA A 135 18.69 -4.43 14.63
N SER A 136 18.24 -4.99 15.73
CA SER A 136 19.13 -5.64 16.69
C SER A 136 20.04 -6.62 15.95
N PRO A 137 21.34 -6.65 16.24
CA PRO A 137 22.27 -7.60 15.63
C PRO A 137 21.71 -9.03 15.77
N GLY A 138 21.53 -9.72 14.65
CA GLY A 138 21.02 -11.09 14.64
C GLY A 138 19.54 -11.25 14.29
N ARG A 139 18.77 -10.19 14.07
CA ARG A 139 17.44 -10.30 13.45
C ARG A 139 17.53 -9.92 11.98
N PRO A 140 17.41 -10.90 11.05
CA PRO A 140 17.33 -10.58 9.64
C PRO A 140 16.10 -9.69 9.42
N TYR A 141 16.30 -8.59 8.74
CA TYR A 141 15.31 -7.61 8.31
C TYR A 141 14.00 -7.71 9.09
N GLY A 142 13.90 -6.90 10.11
CA GLY A 142 12.87 -6.82 11.14
C GLY A 142 11.61 -7.57 10.81
N GLY A 143 11.66 -8.86 11.07
CA GLY A 143 10.61 -9.76 10.71
C GLY A 143 9.28 -9.11 11.00
N THR A 144 8.33 -9.37 10.23
CA THR A 144 6.90 -9.20 10.44
C THR A 144 6.18 -8.14 9.62
N ILE A 145 6.80 -7.08 9.14
CA ILE A 145 6.11 -6.20 8.18
C ILE A 145 6.48 -6.65 6.77
N ALA A 146 5.56 -7.34 6.13
CA ALA A 146 5.69 -7.59 4.71
C ALA A 146 5.67 -6.25 3.97
N ALA A 147 6.45 -6.13 2.90
CA ALA A 147 6.36 -5.00 2.01
C ALA A 147 4.91 -4.80 1.56
N ALA A 148 4.49 -3.56 1.39
CA ALA A 148 3.15 -3.22 0.96
C ALA A 148 2.81 -3.89 -0.37
N ILE A 149 1.55 -4.27 -0.53
CA ILE A 149 0.96 -4.55 -1.83
C ILE A 149 0.10 -3.35 -2.20
N ASN A 150 0.32 -2.86 -3.40
CA ASN A 150 -0.40 -1.74 -3.97
C ASN A 150 -1.38 -2.27 -5.01
N LEU A 151 -2.64 -1.94 -4.88
CA LEU A 151 -3.71 -2.35 -5.76
C LEU A 151 -4.23 -1.12 -6.50
N ALA A 152 -4.40 -1.23 -7.81
CA ALA A 152 -5.17 -0.26 -8.56
C ALA A 152 -6.62 -0.73 -8.59
N PHE A 153 -7.50 -0.08 -7.88
CA PHE A 153 -8.94 -0.31 -8.05
C PHE A 153 -9.41 0.36 -9.32
N TYR A 154 -9.14 1.65 -9.45
CA TYR A 154 -9.40 2.40 -10.69
C TYR A 154 -8.18 3.19 -11.12
N GLN A 155 -7.69 2.90 -12.31
CA GLN A 155 -6.52 3.53 -12.94
C GLN A 155 -6.98 4.23 -14.22
N PRO A 156 -7.17 5.56 -14.21
CA PRO A 156 -7.49 6.31 -15.41
C PRO A 156 -6.34 6.29 -16.42
N ASP A 157 -6.66 6.52 -17.68
CA ASP A 157 -5.65 6.81 -18.69
C ASP A 157 -4.85 8.07 -18.33
N ASN A 158 -3.61 8.18 -18.79
CA ASN A 158 -2.70 9.28 -18.48
C ASN A 158 -2.39 9.46 -16.97
N CYS A 159 -2.50 8.38 -16.19
CA CYS A 159 -2.12 8.34 -14.82
C CYS A 159 -1.04 7.28 -14.60
N TYR A 160 0.08 7.65 -13.99
CA TYR A 160 1.20 6.73 -13.78
C TYR A 160 1.72 6.70 -12.35
N LEU A 161 2.38 5.61 -12.02
CA LEU A 161 3.38 5.49 -10.96
C LEU A 161 4.62 4.88 -11.61
N ARG A 162 5.78 5.51 -11.45
CA ARG A 162 7.00 5.12 -12.15
C ARG A 162 8.27 5.35 -11.34
N ARG A 163 9.34 4.73 -11.73
CA ARG A 163 10.68 5.08 -11.26
C ARG A 163 11.03 6.48 -11.75
N ALA A 164 11.62 7.29 -10.86
CA ALA A 164 11.98 8.67 -11.20
C ALA A 164 13.23 8.75 -12.09
N ASP A 165 14.15 7.78 -11.98
CA ASP A 165 15.41 7.73 -12.72
C ASP A 165 15.25 7.20 -14.16
N THR A 166 14.63 6.05 -14.32
CA THR A 166 14.45 5.39 -15.63
C THR A 166 13.17 5.78 -16.36
N LYS A 167 12.21 6.38 -15.65
CA LYS A 167 10.85 6.64 -16.13
C LYS A 167 10.06 5.37 -16.48
N GLU A 168 10.50 4.22 -16.00
CA GLU A 168 9.79 2.96 -16.15
C GLU A 168 8.51 2.99 -15.30
N GLU A 169 7.36 2.79 -15.94
CA GLU A 169 6.04 2.82 -15.32
C GLU A 169 5.62 1.44 -14.81
N LEU A 170 4.92 1.39 -13.67
CA LEU A 170 4.18 0.21 -13.30
C LEU A 170 2.97 0.06 -14.23
N PRO A 171 2.79 -1.12 -14.85
CA PRO A 171 1.70 -1.33 -15.79
C PRO A 171 0.38 -1.56 -15.05
N PHE A 172 -0.06 -0.57 -14.27
CA PHE A 172 -1.33 -0.61 -13.58
C PHE A 172 -2.50 -0.60 -14.57
N GLN A 173 -3.48 -1.41 -14.27
CA GLN A 173 -4.80 -1.46 -14.88
C GLN A 173 -5.82 -1.61 -13.78
N ASN A 174 -7.10 -1.38 -14.05
CA ASN A 174 -8.15 -1.63 -13.10
C ASN A 174 -8.06 -3.05 -12.55
N CYS A 175 -8.29 -3.20 -11.26
CA CYS A 175 -8.26 -4.46 -10.55
C CYS A 175 -6.92 -5.23 -10.68
N THR A 176 -5.79 -4.51 -10.68
CA THR A 176 -4.45 -5.12 -10.67
C THR A 176 -3.69 -4.80 -9.38
N GLY A 177 -2.85 -5.72 -8.95
CA GLY A 177 -2.02 -5.57 -7.76
C GLY A 177 -0.53 -5.75 -8.05
N PHE A 178 0.29 -4.96 -7.35
CA PHE A 178 1.74 -5.00 -7.46
C PHE A 178 2.42 -4.90 -6.11
N TRP A 179 3.45 -5.68 -5.95
CA TRP A 179 4.55 -5.34 -5.07
C TRP A 179 5.58 -4.54 -5.87
N PHE A 180 6.14 -3.50 -5.30
CA PHE A 180 7.32 -2.83 -5.85
C PHE A 180 8.33 -2.47 -4.76
N ASP A 181 9.59 -2.32 -5.16
CA ASP A 181 10.64 -1.89 -4.25
C ASP A 181 10.54 -0.39 -3.99
N ASN A 182 9.88 -0.03 -2.92
CA ASN A 182 9.71 1.34 -2.47
C ASN A 182 11.01 2.02 -1.96
N GLY A 183 12.12 1.29 -1.91
CA GLY A 183 13.46 1.86 -1.72
C GLY A 183 14.02 2.52 -2.98
N VAL A 184 13.43 2.25 -4.15
CA VAL A 184 13.73 2.94 -5.41
C VAL A 184 12.98 4.28 -5.43
N ILE A 185 13.65 5.33 -5.94
CA ILE A 185 12.99 6.64 -6.08
C ILE A 185 11.86 6.52 -7.10
N HIS A 186 10.66 6.85 -6.66
CA HIS A 186 9.45 6.74 -7.46
C HIS A 186 8.57 7.98 -7.32
N GLU A 187 7.75 8.20 -8.32
CA GLU A 187 6.83 9.34 -8.43
C GLU A 187 5.50 8.90 -9.03
N ALA A 188 4.44 9.65 -8.81
CA ALA A 188 3.16 9.41 -9.45
C ALA A 188 2.54 10.73 -9.89
N HIS A 189 1.76 10.69 -10.97
CA HIS A 189 1.00 11.82 -11.46
C HIS A 189 -0.30 11.35 -12.11
N ASN A 190 -1.35 12.10 -11.90
CA ASN A 190 -2.65 11.91 -12.53
C ASN A 190 -2.93 13.06 -13.49
N ALA A 191 -2.59 12.88 -14.77
CA ALA A 191 -2.84 13.86 -15.82
C ALA A 191 -4.23 13.69 -16.47
N SER A 192 -5.11 12.86 -15.87
CA SER A 192 -6.49 12.69 -16.32
C SER A 192 -7.42 13.71 -15.66
N ASP A 193 -8.67 13.70 -16.06
CA ASP A 193 -9.77 14.45 -15.45
C ASP A 193 -10.60 13.62 -14.46
N GLU A 194 -10.15 12.38 -14.16
CA GLU A 194 -10.81 11.44 -13.26
C GLU A 194 -9.97 11.18 -12.00
N ASN A 195 -10.65 10.82 -10.91
CA ASN A 195 -9.98 10.36 -9.69
C ASN A 195 -9.33 8.99 -9.91
N ARG A 196 -8.08 8.84 -9.46
CA ARG A 196 -7.40 7.55 -9.39
C ARG A 196 -7.62 6.94 -8.00
N PHE A 197 -8.14 5.72 -7.94
CA PHE A 197 -8.29 4.98 -6.69
C PHE A 197 -7.34 3.80 -6.60
N HIS A 198 -6.48 3.83 -5.62
CA HIS A 198 -5.62 2.73 -5.25
C HIS A 198 -5.95 2.22 -3.84
N PHE A 199 -5.46 1.03 -3.52
CA PHE A 199 -5.56 0.48 -2.18
C PHE A 199 -4.21 -0.09 -1.76
N ILE A 200 -3.75 0.23 -0.55
CA ILE A 200 -2.47 -0.24 -0.04
C ILE A 200 -2.71 -1.16 1.14
N ILE A 201 -2.14 -2.37 1.06
CA ILE A 201 -2.23 -3.38 2.12
C ILE A 201 -0.89 -3.48 2.84
N HIS A 202 -0.89 -3.15 4.13
CA HIS A 202 0.22 -3.42 5.05
C HIS A 202 -0.21 -4.47 6.06
N GLY A 203 0.62 -5.49 6.25
CA GLY A 203 0.34 -6.54 7.23
C GLY A 203 1.53 -7.46 7.45
N GLY A 204 1.35 -8.42 8.32
CA GLY A 204 2.35 -9.45 8.59
C GLY A 204 2.39 -10.50 7.47
N SER A 205 3.56 -11.06 7.22
CA SER A 205 3.71 -12.17 6.27
C SER A 205 3.39 -13.50 6.96
N ASN A 206 2.61 -14.33 6.28
CA ASN A 206 2.34 -15.72 6.63
C ASN A 206 2.76 -16.66 5.49
N ARG A 207 2.47 -17.94 5.62
CA ARG A 207 2.80 -18.93 4.60
C ARG A 207 2.05 -18.66 3.31
N GLU A 208 0.75 -18.41 3.40
CA GLU A 208 -0.16 -18.19 2.26
C GLU A 208 0.28 -16.97 1.44
N ARG A 209 0.75 -15.91 2.12
CA ARG A 209 1.32 -14.75 1.43
C ARG A 209 2.63 -15.09 0.71
N LYS A 210 3.50 -15.89 1.33
CA LYS A 210 4.72 -16.35 0.66
C LYS A 210 4.40 -17.18 -0.58
N ASP A 211 3.40 -18.04 -0.48
CA ASP A 211 2.93 -18.87 -1.59
C ASP A 211 2.32 -18.00 -2.71
N LEU A 212 1.56 -16.95 -2.36
CA LEU A 212 1.08 -15.95 -3.32
C LEU A 212 2.24 -15.27 -4.05
N MET A 213 3.27 -14.83 -3.32
CA MET A 213 4.44 -14.19 -3.93
C MET A 213 5.21 -15.16 -4.85
N LYS A 214 5.39 -16.42 -4.44
CA LYS A 214 6.02 -17.46 -5.26
C LYS A 214 5.24 -17.74 -6.55
N ARG A 215 3.91 -17.89 -6.47
CA ARG A 215 3.06 -18.04 -7.66
C ARG A 215 3.18 -16.84 -8.60
N SER A 216 3.16 -15.64 -8.05
CA SER A 216 3.31 -14.41 -8.83
C SER A 216 4.65 -14.35 -9.57
N LEU A 217 5.74 -14.73 -8.90
CA LEU A 217 7.07 -14.84 -9.52
C LEU A 217 7.09 -15.88 -10.64
N ALA A 218 6.58 -17.08 -10.37
CA ALA A 218 6.54 -18.15 -11.37
C ALA A 218 5.68 -17.76 -12.59
N LYS A 219 4.57 -17.05 -12.38
CA LYS A 219 3.71 -16.57 -13.46
C LYS A 219 4.38 -15.51 -14.33
N GLN A 220 5.18 -14.64 -13.74
CA GLN A 220 5.83 -13.53 -14.46
C GLN A 220 7.16 -13.94 -15.09
N PHE A 221 7.95 -14.81 -14.44
CA PHE A 221 9.33 -15.14 -14.83
C PHE A 221 9.57 -16.62 -15.15
N GLY A 222 8.53 -17.45 -15.03
CA GLY A 222 8.65 -18.91 -15.24
C GLY A 222 9.00 -19.67 -13.95
N ASN A 223 8.76 -20.99 -13.97
CA ASN A 223 8.93 -21.84 -12.76
C ASN A 223 10.39 -21.99 -12.30
N ASP A 224 11.36 -21.72 -13.16
CA ASP A 224 12.76 -21.89 -12.80
C ASP A 224 13.21 -20.93 -11.69
N VAL A 225 12.59 -19.77 -11.59
CA VAL A 225 12.85 -18.81 -10.49
C VAL A 225 12.60 -19.42 -9.10
N LEU A 226 11.71 -20.39 -8.98
CA LEU A 226 11.41 -21.04 -7.70
C LEU A 226 12.58 -21.84 -7.16
N LYS A 227 13.46 -22.37 -8.02
CA LYS A 227 14.67 -23.09 -7.62
C LYS A 227 15.72 -22.19 -6.96
N GLU A 228 15.63 -20.88 -7.18
CA GLU A 228 16.55 -19.89 -6.62
C GLU A 228 16.07 -19.32 -5.28
N ILE A 229 14.82 -19.62 -4.88
CA ILE A 229 14.17 -19.01 -3.70
C ILE A 229 14.05 -20.01 -2.55
N ASP A 230 14.09 -21.31 -2.83
CA ASP A 230 14.05 -22.40 -1.83
C ASP A 230 15.45 -22.63 -1.25
#